data_a8c4b3eda1cafd0a97cf391d35167e54
#
_entry.id   a8c4b3eda1cafd0a97cf391d35167e54
#
_cell.length_a   1.000
_cell.length_b   1.000
_cell.length_c   1.000
_cell.angle_alpha   90.00
_cell.angle_beta   90.00
_cell.angle_gamma   90.00
#
_symmetry.space_group_name_H-M   'P 1'
#
loop_
_entity.id
_entity.type
_entity.pdbx_description
1 polymer ?
#
loop_
_entity_poly.entity_id
_entity_poly.type
_entity_poly.pdbx_seq_one_letter_code
_entity_poly.pdbx_strand_id
1 'polypeptide(L)'
;MFTKDNELVAIVGPTGVGKSTLLRVLGGFVKPLRGEVRLLGKKINGPTPKIALIHQSIATFPWLTALDNVKLGLKYRKMSKEEEDKIARHMLEIVGLQGFENFYLKQMSGGMRQRVSIARALAADPLVLLMDEPFSHLDELTAEGLRQEIYSMLFNGKTTLRSVVLVSHNLNEVVELADRVYVLNGRPATVVGEVEIKLERPRSPKDERFQEYLDVLYALLTPIKKGESS
;
A
#
# COMPACT_ATOMS: atom_id res chain seq x y z
N MET A 1 10.29 -9.61 10.05
CA MET A 1 9.21 -8.62 9.76
C MET A 1 7.87 -9.33 9.88
N PHE A 2 6.90 -8.77 10.57
CA PHE A 2 5.54 -9.28 10.71
C PHE A 2 4.55 -8.11 10.80
N THR A 3 3.27 -8.38 10.53
CA THR A 3 2.16 -7.45 10.73
C THR A 3 1.15 -8.06 11.67
N LYS A 4 0.48 -7.23 12.46
CA LYS A 4 -0.64 -7.62 13.34
C LYS A 4 -1.97 -7.34 12.63
N ASP A 5 -3.06 -7.85 13.20
CA ASP A 5 -4.41 -7.46 12.78
C ASP A 5 -4.61 -5.96 13.10
N ASN A 6 -5.30 -5.27 12.22
CA ASN A 6 -5.56 -3.82 12.29
C ASN A 6 -4.26 -2.99 12.43
N GLU A 7 -3.24 -3.32 11.65
CA GLU A 7 -1.96 -2.63 11.66
C GLU A 7 -1.60 -2.13 10.26
N LEU A 8 -1.18 -0.88 10.15
CA LEU A 8 -0.54 -0.33 8.98
C LEU A 8 0.97 -0.28 9.20
N VAL A 9 1.69 -1.06 8.43
CA VAL A 9 3.15 -1.16 8.50
C VAL A 9 3.76 -0.45 7.30
N ALA A 10 4.72 0.43 7.55
CA ALA A 10 5.49 1.05 6.47
C ALA A 10 6.87 0.40 6.31
N ILE A 11 7.37 0.40 5.08
CA ILE A 11 8.72 0.01 4.72
C ILE A 11 9.38 1.21 4.04
N VAL A 12 10.44 1.72 4.65
CA VAL A 12 11.23 2.82 4.12
C VAL A 12 12.66 2.38 3.84
N GLY A 13 13.37 3.14 3.02
CA GLY A 13 14.76 2.85 2.69
C GLY A 13 15.18 3.55 1.40
N PRO A 14 16.49 3.61 1.09
CA PRO A 14 17.01 4.23 -0.13
C PRO A 14 16.40 3.64 -1.40
N THR A 15 16.41 4.43 -2.47
CA THR A 15 16.03 3.94 -3.80
C THR A 15 16.93 2.77 -4.21
N GLY A 16 16.33 1.73 -4.77
CA GLY A 16 17.06 0.53 -5.22
C GLY A 16 17.48 -0.44 -4.11
N VAL A 17 17.12 -0.20 -2.83
CA VAL A 17 17.44 -1.12 -1.72
C VAL A 17 16.63 -2.43 -1.76
N GLY A 18 15.57 -2.50 -2.57
CA GLY A 18 14.77 -3.74 -2.73
C GLY A 18 13.39 -3.72 -2.08
N LYS A 19 12.85 -2.56 -1.69
CA LYS A 19 11.51 -2.42 -1.08
C LYS A 19 10.41 -3.07 -1.93
N SER A 20 10.33 -2.73 -3.21
CA SER A 20 9.34 -3.30 -4.15
C SER A 20 9.53 -4.80 -4.35
N THR A 21 10.78 -5.30 -4.33
CA THR A 21 11.06 -6.73 -4.39
C THR A 21 10.55 -7.43 -3.13
N LEU A 22 10.75 -6.83 -1.95
CA LEU A 22 10.23 -7.36 -0.70
C LEU A 22 8.70 -7.43 -0.73
N LEU A 23 8.00 -6.38 -1.21
CA LEU A 23 6.54 -6.43 -1.38
C LEU A 23 6.10 -7.58 -2.29
N ARG A 24 6.78 -7.80 -3.40
CA ARG A 24 6.48 -8.92 -4.30
C ARG A 24 6.71 -10.28 -3.65
N VAL A 25 7.72 -10.40 -2.79
CA VAL A 25 7.94 -11.61 -1.98
C VAL A 25 6.80 -11.79 -0.98
N LEU A 26 6.41 -10.74 -0.27
CA LEU A 26 5.29 -10.78 0.70
C LEU A 26 3.96 -11.14 0.03
N GLY A 27 3.75 -10.69 -1.21
CA GLY A 27 2.56 -11.02 -2.03
C GLY A 27 2.59 -12.44 -2.64
N GLY A 28 3.71 -13.17 -2.52
CA GLY A 28 3.89 -14.48 -3.14
C GLY A 28 4.19 -14.43 -4.64
N PHE A 29 4.44 -13.24 -5.23
CA PHE A 29 4.77 -13.08 -6.66
C PHE A 29 6.22 -13.48 -6.95
N VAL A 30 7.09 -13.41 -5.95
CA VAL A 30 8.50 -13.82 -6.02
C VAL A 30 8.78 -14.78 -4.86
N LYS A 31 9.39 -15.91 -5.18
CA LYS A 31 9.77 -16.89 -4.16
C LYS A 31 11.02 -16.38 -3.41
N PRO A 32 11.02 -16.36 -2.06
CA PRO A 32 12.21 -16.00 -1.32
C PRO A 32 13.32 -17.05 -1.50
N LEU A 33 14.57 -16.61 -1.58
CA LEU A 33 15.74 -17.50 -1.66
C LEU A 33 15.92 -18.28 -0.35
N ARG A 34 15.63 -17.63 0.78
CA ARG A 34 15.66 -18.23 2.13
C ARG A 34 14.49 -17.72 2.94
N GLY A 35 14.03 -18.50 3.90
CA GLY A 35 12.87 -18.17 4.71
C GLY A 35 11.55 -18.49 4.01
N GLU A 36 10.48 -17.96 4.54
CA GLU A 36 9.13 -18.19 4.05
C GLU A 36 8.20 -17.02 4.40
N VAL A 37 7.10 -16.90 3.66
CA VAL A 37 6.02 -15.97 3.96
C VAL A 37 4.83 -16.76 4.50
N ARG A 38 4.21 -16.24 5.57
CA ARG A 38 3.02 -16.83 6.18
C ARG A 38 1.89 -15.83 6.22
N LEU A 39 0.69 -16.26 5.87
CA LEU A 39 -0.55 -15.54 6.03
C LEU A 39 -1.43 -16.29 7.03
N LEU A 40 -1.82 -15.63 8.11
CA LEU A 40 -2.58 -16.25 9.22
C LEU A 40 -1.92 -17.58 9.70
N GLY A 41 -0.60 -17.58 9.88
CA GLY A 41 0.20 -18.73 10.31
C GLY A 41 0.45 -19.79 9.23
N LYS A 42 -0.23 -19.75 8.08
CA LYS A 42 -0.07 -20.72 6.98
C LYS A 42 0.91 -20.19 5.94
N LYS A 43 1.87 -21.03 5.55
CA LYS A 43 2.83 -20.71 4.48
C LYS A 43 2.09 -20.50 3.17
N ILE A 44 2.46 -19.41 2.48
CA ILE A 44 2.00 -19.18 1.10
C ILE A 44 3.07 -19.63 0.11
N ASN A 45 2.65 -20.28 -0.96
CA ASN A 45 3.56 -20.80 -1.99
C ASN A 45 3.42 -20.06 -3.34
N GLY A 46 2.57 -19.04 -3.39
CA GLY A 46 2.29 -18.24 -4.57
C GLY A 46 1.27 -17.15 -4.28
N PRO A 47 0.86 -16.39 -5.31
CA PRO A 47 -0.17 -15.36 -5.18
C PRO A 47 -1.49 -15.94 -4.68
N THR A 48 -2.21 -15.17 -3.87
CA THR A 48 -3.51 -15.54 -3.33
C THR A 48 -4.46 -14.35 -3.39
N PRO A 49 -5.77 -14.55 -3.65
CA PRO A 49 -6.76 -13.48 -3.64
C PRO A 49 -6.87 -12.73 -2.31
N LYS A 50 -6.35 -13.32 -1.22
CA LYS A 50 -6.33 -12.70 0.11
C LYS A 50 -5.30 -11.59 0.26
N ILE A 51 -4.39 -11.44 -0.71
CA ILE A 51 -3.36 -10.40 -0.73
C ILE A 51 -3.50 -9.64 -2.04
N ALA A 52 -3.80 -8.35 -1.97
CA ALA A 52 -3.78 -7.47 -3.13
C ALA A 52 -2.50 -6.64 -3.15
N LEU A 53 -1.99 -6.36 -4.34
CA LEU A 53 -0.80 -5.52 -4.55
C LEU A 53 -1.15 -4.35 -5.47
N ILE A 54 -0.95 -3.14 -4.97
CA ILE A 54 -0.96 -1.91 -5.75
C ILE A 54 0.48 -1.60 -6.12
N HIS A 55 0.75 -1.61 -7.41
CA HIS A 55 2.08 -1.35 -7.97
C HIS A 55 2.32 0.14 -8.15
N GLN A 56 3.57 0.58 -8.03
CA GLN A 56 4.04 1.91 -8.40
C GLN A 56 3.76 2.22 -9.89
N SER A 57 4.04 1.28 -10.78
CA SER A 57 3.60 1.38 -12.18
C SER A 57 2.12 1.06 -12.29
N ILE A 58 1.35 1.97 -12.88
CA ILE A 58 -0.10 1.83 -13.04
C ILE A 58 -0.42 0.61 -13.90
N ALA A 59 -0.65 -0.53 -13.26
CA ALA A 59 -0.93 -1.80 -13.92
C ALA A 59 -2.40 -1.93 -14.29
N THR A 60 -2.90 -1.05 -15.17
CA THR A 60 -4.28 -1.06 -15.67
C THR A 60 -4.33 -1.44 -17.15
N PHE A 61 -5.51 -1.85 -17.62
CA PHE A 61 -5.74 -2.23 -19.01
C PHE A 61 -6.33 -1.03 -19.77
N PRO A 62 -5.55 -0.34 -20.64
CA PRO A 62 -5.96 0.91 -21.27
C PRO A 62 -7.13 0.76 -22.27
N TRP A 63 -7.37 -0.45 -22.75
CA TRP A 63 -8.47 -0.80 -23.66
C TRP A 63 -9.76 -1.21 -22.96
N LEU A 64 -9.79 -1.27 -21.64
CA LEU A 64 -10.98 -1.49 -20.84
C LEU A 64 -11.47 -0.16 -20.23
N THR A 65 -12.75 -0.11 -19.89
CA THR A 65 -13.33 0.99 -19.12
C THR A 65 -12.84 0.97 -17.66
N ALA A 66 -13.08 2.05 -16.92
CA ALA A 66 -12.80 2.09 -15.49
C ALA A 66 -13.56 0.98 -14.74
N LEU A 67 -14.84 0.84 -15.03
CA LEU A 67 -15.70 -0.19 -14.44
C LEU A 67 -15.18 -1.60 -14.73
N ASP A 68 -14.84 -1.90 -15.99
CA ASP A 68 -14.35 -3.23 -16.37
C ASP A 68 -12.98 -3.53 -15.73
N ASN A 69 -12.11 -2.51 -15.60
CA ASN A 69 -10.85 -2.66 -14.87
C ASN A 69 -11.08 -3.06 -13.41
N VAL A 70 -12.03 -2.42 -12.74
CA VAL A 70 -12.34 -2.74 -11.33
C VAL A 70 -12.96 -4.13 -11.21
N LYS A 71 -13.85 -4.53 -12.11
CA LYS A 71 -14.45 -5.88 -12.17
C LYS A 71 -13.41 -6.99 -12.28
N LEU A 72 -12.23 -6.73 -12.84
CA LEU A 72 -11.15 -7.73 -12.86
C LEU A 72 -10.73 -8.16 -11.44
N GLY A 73 -10.83 -7.26 -10.45
CA GLY A 73 -10.59 -7.59 -9.04
C GLY A 73 -11.60 -8.57 -8.45
N LEU A 74 -12.79 -8.66 -9.04
CA LEU A 74 -13.90 -9.51 -8.57
C LEU A 74 -13.89 -10.93 -9.15
N LYS A 75 -13.06 -11.22 -10.16
CA LYS A 75 -13.09 -12.50 -10.90
C LYS A 75 -12.92 -13.77 -10.06
N TYR A 76 -12.36 -13.66 -8.87
CA TYR A 76 -12.21 -14.78 -7.95
C TYR A 76 -13.44 -15.00 -7.05
N ARG A 77 -14.39 -14.07 -7.09
CA ARG A 77 -15.61 -14.11 -6.28
C ARG A 77 -16.76 -14.63 -7.17
N LYS A 78 -17.43 -15.65 -6.69
CA LYS A 78 -18.64 -16.17 -7.37
C LYS A 78 -19.81 -15.27 -7.01
N MET A 79 -20.25 -14.41 -7.91
CA MET A 79 -21.37 -13.47 -7.74
C MET A 79 -22.07 -13.22 -9.06
N SER A 80 -23.27 -12.61 -9.02
CA SER A 80 -24.01 -12.21 -10.21
C SER A 80 -23.34 -11.00 -10.88
N LYS A 81 -23.67 -10.74 -12.15
CA LYS A 81 -23.17 -9.56 -12.87
C LYS A 81 -23.66 -8.26 -12.24
N GLU A 82 -24.87 -8.26 -11.70
CA GLU A 82 -25.47 -7.13 -11.02
C GLU A 82 -24.71 -6.79 -9.73
N GLU A 83 -24.29 -7.80 -8.97
CA GLU A 83 -23.47 -7.64 -7.77
C GLU A 83 -22.05 -7.13 -8.13
N GLU A 84 -21.44 -7.68 -9.19
CA GLU A 84 -20.14 -7.20 -9.71
C GLU A 84 -20.21 -5.70 -10.07
N ASP A 85 -21.27 -5.30 -10.80
CA ASP A 85 -21.50 -3.90 -11.18
C ASP A 85 -21.65 -3.00 -9.97
N LYS A 86 -22.45 -3.40 -9.00
CA LYS A 86 -22.70 -2.63 -7.79
C LYS A 86 -21.41 -2.41 -6.98
N ILE A 87 -20.63 -3.48 -6.76
CA ILE A 87 -19.37 -3.40 -6.01
C ILE A 87 -18.36 -2.54 -6.79
N ALA A 88 -18.21 -2.75 -8.09
CA ALA A 88 -17.24 -2.02 -8.89
C ALA A 88 -17.55 -0.51 -8.95
N ARG A 89 -18.83 -0.12 -9.07
CA ARG A 89 -19.26 1.29 -8.99
C ARG A 89 -18.98 1.89 -7.62
N HIS A 90 -19.28 1.17 -6.55
CA HIS A 90 -18.99 1.62 -5.20
C HIS A 90 -17.48 1.82 -4.96
N MET A 91 -16.62 0.93 -5.48
CA MET A 91 -15.17 1.11 -5.39
C MET A 91 -14.69 2.33 -6.20
N LEU A 92 -15.31 2.62 -7.35
CA LEU A 92 -15.01 3.84 -8.12
C LEU A 92 -15.46 5.11 -7.40
N GLU A 93 -16.61 5.07 -6.71
CA GLU A 93 -17.08 6.16 -5.86
C GLU A 93 -16.11 6.45 -4.71
N ILE A 94 -15.65 5.41 -3.99
CA ILE A 94 -14.67 5.51 -2.91
C ILE A 94 -13.39 6.24 -3.36
N VAL A 95 -12.92 5.97 -4.57
CA VAL A 95 -11.73 6.63 -5.11
C VAL A 95 -12.02 7.94 -5.85
N GLY A 96 -13.24 8.49 -5.71
CA GLY A 96 -13.64 9.77 -6.31
C GLY A 96 -13.69 9.74 -7.84
N LEU A 97 -14.14 8.63 -8.41
CA LEU A 97 -14.32 8.45 -9.86
C LEU A 97 -15.77 8.15 -10.25
N GLN A 98 -16.74 8.59 -9.44
CA GLN A 98 -18.15 8.54 -9.79
C GLN A 98 -18.40 9.37 -11.06
N GLY A 99 -19.15 8.79 -12.01
CA GLY A 99 -19.41 9.39 -13.33
C GLY A 99 -18.37 9.08 -14.41
N PHE A 100 -17.24 8.44 -14.04
CA PHE A 100 -16.18 8.05 -14.98
C PHE A 100 -16.17 6.54 -15.29
N GLU A 101 -17.19 5.79 -14.89
CA GLU A 101 -17.27 4.35 -14.99
C GLU A 101 -17.05 3.82 -16.41
N ASN A 102 -17.63 4.49 -17.39
CA ASN A 102 -17.64 4.11 -18.80
C ASN A 102 -16.47 4.69 -19.62
N PHE A 103 -15.59 5.48 -18.99
CA PHE A 103 -14.41 6.02 -19.68
C PHE A 103 -13.35 4.93 -19.83
N TYR A 104 -12.74 4.85 -21.01
CA TYR A 104 -11.59 4.01 -21.25
C TYR A 104 -10.35 4.58 -20.54
N LEU A 105 -9.49 3.70 -19.98
CA LEU A 105 -8.32 4.15 -19.21
C LEU A 105 -7.35 5.00 -20.05
N LYS A 106 -7.29 4.79 -21.39
CA LYS A 106 -6.49 5.63 -22.30
C LYS A 106 -6.94 7.11 -22.35
N GLN A 107 -8.18 7.39 -21.96
CA GLN A 107 -8.76 8.75 -21.92
C GLN A 107 -8.58 9.44 -20.56
N MET A 108 -8.05 8.71 -19.57
CA MET A 108 -7.91 9.18 -18.20
C MET A 108 -6.50 9.71 -17.92
N SER A 109 -6.39 10.66 -16.99
CA SER A 109 -5.11 11.15 -16.48
C SER A 109 -4.34 10.04 -15.72
N GLY A 110 -3.04 10.26 -15.47
CA GLY A 110 -2.23 9.33 -14.67
C GLY A 110 -2.82 9.08 -13.28
N GLY A 111 -3.21 10.14 -12.57
CA GLY A 111 -3.83 10.05 -11.25
C GLY A 111 -5.19 9.32 -11.29
N MET A 112 -6.02 9.54 -12.31
CA MET A 112 -7.28 8.79 -12.46
C MET A 112 -7.01 7.30 -12.67
N ARG A 113 -6.04 6.93 -13.51
CA ARG A 113 -5.66 5.53 -13.72
C ARG A 113 -5.12 4.88 -12.44
N GLN A 114 -4.35 5.62 -11.64
CA GLN A 114 -3.88 5.15 -10.33
C GLN A 114 -5.06 4.86 -9.40
N ARG A 115 -6.04 5.76 -9.33
CA ARG A 115 -7.26 5.56 -8.54
C ARG A 115 -8.07 4.33 -9.00
N VAL A 116 -8.19 4.08 -10.30
CA VAL A 116 -8.80 2.84 -10.82
C VAL A 116 -8.01 1.60 -10.38
N SER A 117 -6.67 1.66 -10.37
CA SER A 117 -5.83 0.55 -9.88
C SER A 117 -6.08 0.26 -8.39
N ILE A 118 -6.24 1.31 -7.59
CA ILE A 118 -6.59 1.18 -6.15
C ILE A 118 -7.99 0.57 -6.00
N ALA A 119 -9.00 1.11 -6.71
CA ALA A 119 -10.37 0.59 -6.69
C ALA A 119 -10.42 -0.91 -7.05
N ARG A 120 -9.66 -1.33 -8.06
CA ARG A 120 -9.56 -2.74 -8.45
C ARG A 120 -8.97 -3.61 -7.35
N ALA A 121 -7.93 -3.14 -6.67
CA ALA A 121 -7.30 -3.88 -5.57
C ALA A 121 -8.25 -4.02 -4.38
N LEU A 122 -8.98 -2.96 -4.03
CA LEU A 122 -9.97 -2.95 -2.95
C LEU A 122 -11.20 -3.82 -3.27
N ALA A 123 -11.64 -3.86 -4.55
CA ALA A 123 -12.75 -4.69 -4.98
C ALA A 123 -12.51 -6.19 -4.71
N ALA A 124 -11.27 -6.64 -4.73
CA ALA A 124 -10.91 -8.01 -4.40
C ALA A 124 -11.24 -8.39 -2.94
N ASP A 125 -11.51 -7.40 -2.07
CA ASP A 125 -11.77 -7.54 -0.64
C ASP A 125 -10.67 -8.36 0.06
N PRO A 126 -9.40 -7.91 -0.02
CA PRO A 126 -8.26 -8.66 0.48
C PRO A 126 -8.17 -8.61 2.00
N LEU A 127 -7.48 -9.61 2.61
CA LEU A 127 -7.07 -9.54 4.03
C LEU A 127 -5.85 -8.63 4.23
N VAL A 128 -4.96 -8.57 3.24
CA VAL A 128 -3.72 -7.78 3.28
C VAL A 128 -3.63 -6.96 2.00
N LEU A 129 -3.40 -5.65 2.16
CA LEU A 129 -3.15 -4.73 1.06
C LEU A 129 -1.67 -4.33 1.06
N LEU A 130 -0.97 -4.67 0.00
CA LEU A 130 0.41 -4.26 -0.24
C LEU A 130 0.41 -3.07 -1.18
N MET A 131 1.12 -2.00 -0.84
CA MET A 131 1.12 -0.76 -1.60
C MET A 131 2.55 -0.31 -1.87
N ASP A 132 2.92 -0.20 -3.14
CA ASP A 132 4.24 0.27 -3.60
C ASP A 132 4.10 1.69 -4.14
N GLU A 133 4.39 2.69 -3.33
CA GLU A 133 4.27 4.12 -3.63
C GLU A 133 2.90 4.51 -4.25
N PRO A 134 1.77 4.16 -3.61
CA PRO A 134 0.45 4.21 -4.24
C PRO A 134 -0.05 5.63 -4.53
N PHE A 135 0.48 6.65 -3.85
CA PHE A 135 0.00 8.03 -3.92
C PHE A 135 0.94 8.96 -4.73
N SER A 136 2.08 8.45 -5.23
CA SER A 136 3.12 9.26 -5.89
C SER A 136 2.67 10.02 -7.15
N HIS A 137 1.57 9.62 -7.77
CA HIS A 137 1.01 10.25 -8.98
C HIS A 137 -0.27 11.05 -8.73
N LEU A 138 -0.62 11.28 -7.46
CA LEU A 138 -1.83 11.99 -7.05
C LEU A 138 -1.46 13.38 -6.55
N ASP A 139 -2.38 14.34 -6.73
CA ASP A 139 -2.36 15.58 -6.00
C ASP A 139 -2.64 15.35 -4.51
N GLU A 140 -2.17 16.25 -3.64
CA GLU A 140 -2.20 16.05 -2.19
C GLU A 140 -3.63 15.87 -1.64
N LEU A 141 -4.61 16.65 -2.13
CA LEU A 141 -5.99 16.52 -1.64
C LEU A 141 -6.60 15.17 -1.98
N THR A 142 -6.35 14.68 -3.21
CA THR A 142 -6.80 13.35 -3.64
C THR A 142 -6.08 12.25 -2.86
N ALA A 143 -4.76 12.40 -2.64
CA ALA A 143 -3.97 11.44 -1.87
C ALA A 143 -4.47 11.36 -0.42
N GLU A 144 -4.73 12.50 0.23
CA GLU A 144 -5.25 12.57 1.59
C GLU A 144 -6.61 11.87 1.71
N GLY A 145 -7.55 12.16 0.81
CA GLY A 145 -8.85 11.49 0.78
C GLY A 145 -8.73 9.97 0.68
N LEU A 146 -7.87 9.47 -0.21
CA LEU A 146 -7.65 8.02 -0.35
C LEU A 146 -6.95 7.39 0.87
N ARG A 147 -6.01 8.10 1.50
CA ARG A 147 -5.38 7.66 2.76
C ARG A 147 -6.43 7.45 3.85
N GLN A 148 -7.35 8.41 4.01
CA GLN A 148 -8.43 8.35 4.98
C GLN A 148 -9.39 7.16 4.70
N GLU A 149 -9.73 6.92 3.42
CA GLU A 149 -10.58 5.79 3.05
C GLU A 149 -9.92 4.44 3.33
N ILE A 150 -8.65 4.26 2.95
CA ILE A 150 -7.91 3.02 3.23
C ILE A 150 -7.79 2.81 4.74
N TYR A 151 -7.51 3.86 5.49
CA TYR A 151 -7.48 3.82 6.95
C TYR A 151 -8.84 3.41 7.52
N SER A 152 -9.92 4.05 7.06
CA SER A 152 -11.29 3.72 7.47
C SER A 152 -11.63 2.24 7.19
N MET A 153 -11.25 1.72 6.02
CA MET A 153 -11.45 0.31 5.67
C MET A 153 -10.71 -0.63 6.62
N LEU A 154 -9.49 -0.27 7.05
CA LEU A 154 -8.68 -1.10 7.95
C LEU A 154 -9.26 -1.14 9.36
N PHE A 155 -9.75 -0.01 9.89
CA PHE A 155 -10.10 0.10 11.31
C PHE A 155 -11.60 0.03 11.62
N ASN A 156 -12.49 0.29 10.65
CA ASN A 156 -13.93 0.30 10.89
C ASN A 156 -14.60 -1.07 10.87
N GLY A 157 -13.88 -2.14 10.60
CA GLY A 157 -14.39 -3.52 10.63
C GLY A 157 -15.48 -3.85 9.59
N LYS A 158 -15.70 -2.95 8.60
CA LYS A 158 -16.71 -3.15 7.54
C LYS A 158 -16.20 -3.96 6.35
N THR A 159 -14.90 -4.22 6.29
CA THR A 159 -14.23 -4.97 5.23
C THR A 159 -13.46 -6.15 5.81
N THR A 160 -12.97 -7.04 4.94
CA THR A 160 -12.10 -8.15 5.37
C THR A 160 -10.65 -7.70 5.61
N LEU A 161 -10.30 -6.45 5.27
CA LEU A 161 -8.95 -5.92 5.36
C LEU A 161 -8.46 -5.92 6.82
N ARG A 162 -7.32 -6.57 7.07
CA ARG A 162 -6.74 -6.75 8.40
C ARG A 162 -5.38 -6.08 8.56
N SER A 163 -4.64 -5.92 7.47
CA SER A 163 -3.38 -5.19 7.52
C SER A 163 -3.03 -4.55 6.19
N VAL A 164 -2.27 -3.47 6.28
CA VAL A 164 -1.73 -2.74 5.13
C VAL A 164 -0.21 -2.69 5.26
N VAL A 165 0.50 -2.96 4.16
CA VAL A 165 1.95 -2.77 4.08
C VAL A 165 2.23 -1.72 3.02
N LEU A 166 2.74 -0.57 3.44
CA LEU A 166 3.02 0.59 2.62
C LEU A 166 4.52 0.72 2.36
N VAL A 167 4.93 0.81 1.12
CA VAL A 167 6.24 1.36 0.74
C VAL A 167 6.03 2.81 0.33
N SER A 168 6.73 3.72 0.98
CA SER A 168 6.75 5.14 0.63
C SER A 168 8.15 5.72 0.80
N HIS A 169 8.48 6.74 0.01
CA HIS A 169 9.66 7.59 0.19
C HIS A 169 9.31 8.90 0.91
N ASN A 170 8.02 9.19 1.10
CA ASN A 170 7.54 10.36 1.83
C ASN A 170 7.40 10.02 3.32
N LEU A 171 8.35 10.48 4.13
CA LEU A 171 8.37 10.18 5.56
C LEU A 171 7.21 10.84 6.33
N ASN A 172 6.69 11.98 5.87
CA ASN A 172 5.50 12.58 6.47
C ASN A 172 4.29 11.64 6.34
N GLU A 173 4.06 11.09 5.14
CA GLU A 173 3.03 10.10 4.90
C GLU A 173 3.22 8.84 5.78
N VAL A 174 4.46 8.40 5.94
CA VAL A 174 4.79 7.24 6.77
C VAL A 174 4.46 7.49 8.24
N VAL A 175 4.86 8.64 8.81
CA VAL A 175 4.57 8.98 10.21
C VAL A 175 3.06 9.22 10.41
N GLU A 176 2.39 9.81 9.43
CA GLU A 176 0.94 10.03 9.45
C GLU A 176 0.16 8.69 9.54
N LEU A 177 0.53 7.72 8.71
CA LEU A 177 -0.27 6.52 8.49
C LEU A 177 0.18 5.29 9.28
N ALA A 178 1.48 5.06 9.43
CA ALA A 178 1.98 3.79 9.92
C ALA A 178 1.88 3.65 11.45
N ASP A 179 1.58 2.44 11.92
CA ASP A 179 1.73 2.05 13.32
C ASP A 179 3.16 1.57 13.60
N ARG A 180 3.81 1.02 12.56
CA ARG A 180 5.17 0.48 12.63
C ARG A 180 5.91 0.74 11.33
N VAL A 181 7.18 1.08 11.44
CA VAL A 181 8.06 1.35 10.31
C VAL A 181 9.26 0.42 10.34
N TYR A 182 9.48 -0.32 9.26
CA TYR A 182 10.73 -1.05 9.04
C TYR A 182 11.65 -0.24 8.14
N VAL A 183 12.85 0.04 8.60
CA VAL A 183 13.88 0.76 7.84
C VAL A 183 14.82 -0.24 7.19
N LEU A 184 14.88 -0.24 5.86
CA LEU A 184 15.81 -1.05 5.09
C LEU A 184 17.03 -0.23 4.67
N ASN A 185 18.22 -0.79 4.83
CA ASN A 185 19.45 -0.17 4.33
C ASN A 185 20.50 -1.24 4.01
N GLY A 186 21.58 -0.82 3.35
CA GLY A 186 22.72 -1.68 3.03
C GLY A 186 22.64 -2.43 1.71
N ARG A 187 23.76 -3.08 1.36
CA ARG A 187 23.88 -3.98 0.20
C ARG A 187 24.72 -5.18 0.62
N PRO A 188 24.13 -6.37 0.81
CA PRO A 188 22.71 -6.70 0.70
C PRO A 188 21.83 -5.94 1.71
N ALA A 189 20.58 -5.71 1.34
CA ALA A 189 19.63 -4.99 2.19
C ALA A 189 19.30 -5.78 3.46
N THR A 190 19.29 -5.07 4.59
CA THR A 190 18.87 -5.60 5.89
C THR A 190 17.91 -4.64 6.57
N VAL A 191 17.13 -5.12 7.53
CA VAL A 191 16.36 -4.26 8.42
C VAL A 191 17.33 -3.66 9.43
N VAL A 192 17.55 -2.34 9.33
CA VAL A 192 18.47 -1.59 10.21
C VAL A 192 17.75 -0.91 11.37
N GLY A 193 16.43 -0.84 11.32
CA GLY A 193 15.61 -0.28 12.39
C GLY A 193 14.16 -0.72 12.28
N GLU A 194 13.51 -0.79 13.43
CA GLU A 194 12.07 -0.96 13.60
C GLU A 194 11.58 0.13 14.54
N VAL A 195 10.64 0.95 14.09
CA VAL A 195 10.11 2.10 14.83
C VAL A 195 8.61 1.91 14.99
N GLU A 196 8.13 1.83 16.23
CA GLU A 196 6.71 1.83 16.56
C GLU A 196 6.24 3.28 16.77
N ILE A 197 5.20 3.71 16.05
CA ILE A 197 4.68 5.07 16.12
C ILE A 197 3.49 5.09 17.08
N LYS A 198 3.69 5.62 18.29
CA LYS A 198 2.70 5.69 19.38
C LYS A 198 1.98 7.03 19.44
N LEU A 199 1.77 7.67 18.30
CA LEU A 199 0.98 8.91 18.22
C LEU A 199 -0.50 8.55 18.00
N GLU A 200 -1.36 9.22 18.74
CA GLU A 200 -2.80 9.17 18.52
C GLU A 200 -3.16 9.81 17.17
N ARG A 201 -4.24 9.36 16.57
CA ARG A 201 -4.76 9.90 15.30
C ARG A 201 -5.95 10.84 15.56
N PRO A 202 -6.14 11.90 14.75
CA PRO A 202 -5.37 12.26 13.56
C PRO A 202 -3.99 12.84 13.94
N ARG A 203 -2.95 12.42 13.23
CA ARG A 203 -1.58 12.89 13.41
C ARG A 203 -1.32 14.12 12.57
N SER A 204 -0.66 15.12 13.14
CA SER A 204 -0.38 16.39 12.46
C SER A 204 1.13 16.64 12.35
N PRO A 205 1.64 17.04 11.18
CA PRO A 205 3.02 17.47 11.04
C PRO A 205 3.41 18.66 11.92
N LYS A 206 2.43 19.35 12.53
CA LYS A 206 2.65 20.45 13.47
C LYS A 206 2.92 20.00 14.92
N ASP A 207 2.71 18.72 15.22
CA ASP A 207 3.01 18.14 16.55
C ASP A 207 4.51 17.91 16.67
N GLU A 208 5.14 18.38 17.78
CA GLU A 208 6.57 18.20 18.02
C GLU A 208 6.96 16.71 18.02
N ARG A 209 6.13 15.85 18.61
CA ARG A 209 6.37 14.39 18.61
C ARG A 209 6.32 13.78 17.22
N PHE A 210 5.59 14.38 16.29
CA PHE A 210 5.61 13.97 14.89
C PHE A 210 6.98 14.25 14.26
N GLN A 211 7.57 15.40 14.58
CA GLN A 211 8.91 15.76 14.12
C GLN A 211 9.98 14.85 14.73
N GLU A 212 9.86 14.46 16.00
CA GLU A 212 10.77 13.51 16.63
C GLU A 212 10.81 12.17 15.87
N TYR A 213 9.65 11.64 15.43
CA TYR A 213 9.61 10.43 14.62
C TYR A 213 10.27 10.62 13.24
N LEU A 214 10.08 11.77 12.60
CA LEU A 214 10.78 12.08 11.35
C LEU A 214 12.30 12.08 11.55
N ASP A 215 12.80 12.72 12.60
CA ASP A 215 14.24 12.79 12.92
C ASP A 215 14.82 11.38 13.15
N VAL A 216 14.11 10.53 13.89
CA VAL A 216 14.51 9.12 14.09
C VAL A 216 14.60 8.38 12.77
N LEU A 217 13.60 8.53 11.89
CA LEU A 217 13.60 7.86 10.59
C LEU A 217 14.70 8.38 9.68
N TYR A 218 14.94 9.72 9.65
CA TYR A 218 16.04 10.31 8.92
C TYR A 218 17.40 9.81 9.42
N ALA A 219 17.59 9.73 10.73
CA ALA A 219 18.84 9.21 11.32
C ALA A 219 19.11 7.75 10.90
N LEU A 220 18.08 6.90 10.87
CA LEU A 220 18.21 5.50 10.45
C LEU A 220 18.45 5.34 8.94
N LEU A 221 17.95 6.26 8.12
CA LEU A 221 18.12 6.25 6.67
C LEU A 221 19.48 6.83 6.24
N THR A 222 20.05 7.74 7.03
CA THR A 222 21.32 8.37 6.72
C THR A 222 22.45 7.33 6.91
N PRO A 223 23.32 7.12 5.91
CA PRO A 223 24.45 6.22 6.09
C PRO A 223 25.31 6.72 7.25
N ILE A 224 25.59 5.88 8.23
CA ILE A 224 26.64 6.18 9.20
C ILE A 224 27.93 6.35 8.38
N LYS A 225 28.44 7.58 8.29
CA LYS A 225 29.78 7.80 7.77
C LYS A 225 30.71 6.93 8.64
N LYS A 226 31.22 5.83 8.09
CA LYS A 226 32.33 5.12 8.70
C LYS A 226 33.41 6.17 8.86
N GLY A 227 33.73 6.50 10.13
CA GLY A 227 34.75 7.45 10.44
C GLY A 227 36.03 7.11 9.68
N GLU A 228 36.59 8.10 9.05
CA GLU A 228 38.01 8.12 8.67
C GLU A 228 38.78 7.89 9.98
N SER A 229 39.13 6.64 10.23
CA SER A 229 40.19 6.34 11.18
C SER A 229 41.49 6.62 10.46
N SER A 230 42.03 7.76 10.82
CA SER A 230 43.41 8.17 10.54
C SER A 230 44.41 7.13 11.07
#